data_baa45dafd48653ff6326766e6b771c68
#
_entry.id   baa45dafd48653ff6326766e6b771c68
#
_cell.length_a   1.000
_cell.length_b   1.000
_cell.length_c   1.000
_cell.angle_alpha   90.00
_cell.angle_beta   90.00
_cell.angle_gamma   90.00
#
_symmetry.space_group_name_H-M   'P 1'
#
loop_
_entity.id
_entity.type
_entity.pdbx_description
1 polymer ?
#
loop_
_entity_poly.entity_id
_entity_poly.type
_entity_poly.pdbx_seq_one_letter_code
_entity_poly.pdbx_strand_id
1 'polypeptide(L)'
;MKKYLFAILCLWCGTMLSRHAQDKKNMFNPVTTSVTSQSIAPDARGGAMGDLGAATEPDVSSQYWNPAKYPFCIGRAGVAVNYTPWLRQLVNDINLAYVSGFYRLGDYQALSASLRYFSLGEVSTSSDMSSSDNMTISPYEMSVDVAYSRMLSETFSAAVALRFIYSDITYDYSDETSPGKAFAADIALYWNRYFTGRTREWNMGIGLNISNIGSKISYGGDDNSEFIPTNLRLGVNFLIPINEYNKFSIAADANKLLVPTYPKQNEGEADQDYTDRVQRDYYDISPIAGIFKSFGDAPNGFKEEMQEIQWSMGLEYIYNDRFSLRAGYHHESENKGNRKYFTVGAGFRMSVFSLDAGYVFSTAQSNPLDQTMRFTLGFDLDGMKDLFGRRR
;
A
#
# COMPACT_ATOMS: atom_id res chain seq x y z
N MET A 1 34.23 14.49 25.70
CA MET A 1 32.93 14.81 25.12
C MET A 1 32.17 13.61 24.51
N LYS A 2 32.81 12.67 23.79
CA LYS A 2 32.11 11.50 23.23
C LYS A 2 31.52 10.49 24.24
N LYS A 3 32.09 10.37 25.44
CA LYS A 3 31.60 9.44 26.49
C LYS A 3 30.31 9.92 27.19
N TYR A 4 30.06 11.21 27.22
CA TYR A 4 28.85 11.78 27.85
C TYR A 4 27.64 11.77 26.93
N LEU A 5 27.86 11.80 25.59
CA LEU A 5 26.78 11.71 24.63
C LEU A 5 26.12 10.32 24.61
N PHE A 6 26.92 9.26 24.82
CA PHE A 6 26.42 7.88 24.89
C PHE A 6 25.64 7.63 26.21
N ALA A 7 26.09 8.22 27.32
CA ALA A 7 25.41 8.13 28.62
C ALA A 7 24.05 8.86 28.60
N ILE A 8 23.95 10.00 27.92
CA ILE A 8 22.71 10.76 27.79
C ILE A 8 21.70 10.01 26.88
N LEU A 9 22.19 9.36 25.83
CA LEU A 9 21.34 8.53 24.94
C LEU A 9 20.80 7.30 25.68
N CYS A 10 21.61 6.64 26.51
CA CYS A 10 21.19 5.51 27.35
C CYS A 10 20.22 5.92 28.48
N LEU A 11 20.38 7.11 29.07
CA LEU A 11 19.43 7.63 30.05
C LEU A 11 18.08 7.99 29.42
N TRP A 12 18.06 8.47 28.17
CA TRP A 12 16.82 8.77 27.46
C TRP A 12 16.06 7.50 27.06
N CYS A 13 16.75 6.43 26.69
CA CYS A 13 16.13 5.11 26.49
C CYS A 13 15.61 4.48 27.79
N GLY A 14 16.28 4.70 28.93
CA GLY A 14 15.90 4.11 30.22
C GLY A 14 14.63 4.72 30.84
N THR A 15 14.29 5.98 30.52
CA THR A 15 13.09 6.65 31.05
C THR A 15 11.81 6.38 30.28
N MET A 16 11.91 5.74 29.12
CA MET A 16 10.73 5.32 28.33
C MET A 16 10.15 3.96 28.76
N LEU A 17 10.84 3.21 29.62
CA LEU A 17 10.45 1.86 30.04
C LEU A 17 9.61 1.78 31.34
N SER A 18 9.23 2.91 31.95
CA SER A 18 8.51 2.90 33.23
C SER A 18 7.30 3.82 33.23
N ARG A 19 6.35 3.61 32.32
CA ARG A 19 4.97 4.10 32.46
C ARG A 19 3.97 3.03 32.07
N HIS A 20 3.97 1.91 32.79
CA HIS A 20 2.79 1.07 32.93
C HIS A 20 1.98 1.63 34.10
N ALA A 21 1.20 2.68 33.86
CA ALA A 21 0.22 3.17 34.78
C ALA A 21 -1.14 3.17 34.06
N GLN A 22 -2.00 2.25 34.47
CA GLN A 22 -3.47 2.26 34.34
C GLN A 22 -3.99 2.96 33.08
N ASP A 23 -3.87 2.32 31.94
CA ASP A 23 -4.62 2.73 30.75
C ASP A 23 -6.07 2.23 30.87
N LYS A 24 -7.00 3.18 30.90
CA LYS A 24 -8.39 2.99 30.45
C LYS A 24 -8.31 2.11 29.21
N LYS A 25 -9.07 1.00 29.19
CA LYS A 25 -9.13 0.02 28.10
C LYS A 25 -8.83 0.67 26.75
N ASN A 26 -7.64 0.44 26.21
CA ASN A 26 -7.35 0.72 24.82
C ASN A 26 -8.22 -0.22 24.00
N MET A 27 -9.37 0.26 23.59
CA MET A 27 -10.37 -0.56 22.91
C MET A 27 -9.94 -0.69 21.45
N PHE A 28 -9.85 -1.92 20.94
CA PHE A 28 -9.59 -2.21 19.54
C PHE A 28 -10.58 -1.44 18.66
N ASN A 29 -10.06 -0.57 17.78
CA ASN A 29 -10.84 0.34 16.96
C ASN A 29 -10.14 0.60 15.61
N PRO A 30 -10.04 -0.41 14.73
CA PRO A 30 -9.47 -0.23 13.42
C PRO A 30 -10.36 0.67 12.55
N VAL A 31 -9.74 1.41 11.64
CA VAL A 31 -10.46 2.09 10.57
C VAL A 31 -10.88 1.03 9.54
N THR A 32 -12.18 0.86 9.35
CA THR A 32 -12.75 -0.14 8.44
C THR A 32 -13.07 0.47 7.08
N THR A 33 -12.83 -0.28 6.02
CA THR A 33 -13.14 0.11 4.64
C THR A 33 -13.60 -1.10 3.85
N SER A 34 -14.39 -0.88 2.84
CA SER A 34 -14.64 -1.89 1.80
C SER A 34 -13.44 -2.03 0.85
N VAL A 35 -13.45 -3.05 0.01
CA VAL A 35 -12.43 -3.31 -1.04
C VAL A 35 -11.02 -3.26 -0.47
N THR A 36 -10.79 -3.99 0.61
CA THR A 36 -9.52 -3.99 1.36
C THR A 36 -8.33 -4.45 0.52
N SER A 37 -8.55 -5.17 -0.59
CA SER A 37 -7.48 -5.55 -1.52
C SER A 37 -6.68 -4.36 -2.05
N GLN A 38 -7.30 -3.16 -2.15
CA GLN A 38 -6.62 -1.95 -2.60
C GLN A 38 -5.50 -1.50 -1.64
N SER A 39 -5.52 -1.94 -0.39
CA SER A 39 -4.48 -1.64 0.61
C SER A 39 -3.32 -2.64 0.62
N ILE A 40 -3.41 -3.74 -0.15
CA ILE A 40 -2.37 -4.77 -0.19
C ILE A 40 -1.26 -4.35 -1.15
N ALA A 41 -0.02 -4.31 -0.67
CA ALA A 41 1.16 -4.08 -1.50
C ALA A 41 1.34 -5.20 -2.54
N PRO A 42 1.36 -4.89 -3.85
CA PRO A 42 1.32 -5.94 -4.87
C PRO A 42 2.68 -6.49 -5.27
N ASP A 43 3.75 -5.68 -5.16
CA ASP A 43 5.07 -6.04 -5.68
C ASP A 43 6.04 -6.55 -4.61
N ALA A 44 7.00 -7.35 -5.05
CA ALA A 44 7.97 -7.97 -4.16
C ALA A 44 9.03 -6.98 -3.66
N ARG A 45 9.40 -5.94 -4.45
CA ARG A 45 10.41 -4.95 -4.03
C ARG A 45 9.92 -4.13 -2.84
N GLY A 46 8.79 -3.44 -2.98
CA GLY A 46 8.19 -2.65 -1.91
C GLY A 46 7.77 -3.52 -0.73
N GLY A 47 7.22 -4.72 -1.02
CA GLY A 47 6.87 -5.70 -0.02
C GLY A 47 8.04 -6.20 0.81
N ALA A 48 9.22 -6.37 0.23
CA ALA A 48 10.44 -6.77 0.93
C ALA A 48 11.08 -5.64 1.76
N MET A 49 10.63 -4.41 1.58
CA MET A 49 11.10 -3.23 2.30
C MET A 49 10.10 -2.75 3.37
N GLY A 50 9.19 -3.63 3.85
CA GLY A 50 8.21 -3.29 4.88
C GLY A 50 6.94 -2.64 4.32
N ASP A 51 6.55 -2.95 3.10
CA ASP A 51 5.39 -2.34 2.41
C ASP A 51 5.54 -0.83 2.23
N LEU A 52 6.65 -0.40 1.62
CA LEU A 52 6.92 0.99 1.29
C LEU A 52 7.35 1.18 -0.17
N GLY A 53 7.15 2.39 -0.69
CA GLY A 53 7.50 2.67 -2.07
C GLY A 53 7.18 4.08 -2.56
N ALA A 54 6.66 4.96 -1.71
CA ALA A 54 6.27 6.32 -2.10
C ALA A 54 7.42 7.13 -2.69
N ALA A 55 8.62 6.95 -2.16
CA ALA A 55 9.81 7.73 -2.51
C ALA A 55 11.00 6.89 -2.99
N THR A 56 10.89 5.56 -3.04
CA THR A 56 11.95 4.69 -3.58
C THR A 56 12.29 5.05 -5.02
N GLU A 57 13.48 4.62 -5.49
CA GLU A 57 13.86 4.82 -6.87
C GLU A 57 12.75 4.35 -7.84
N PRO A 58 12.53 5.10 -8.96
CA PRO A 58 11.53 4.77 -9.95
C PRO A 58 11.72 3.37 -10.54
N ASP A 59 10.65 2.60 -10.63
CA ASP A 59 10.63 1.28 -11.24
C ASP A 59 9.28 1.00 -11.93
N VAL A 60 9.14 -0.19 -12.52
CA VAL A 60 7.93 -0.58 -13.25
C VAL A 60 6.71 -0.73 -12.32
N SER A 61 6.92 -1.05 -11.04
CA SER A 61 5.86 -1.22 -10.04
C SER A 61 5.42 0.09 -9.36
N SER A 62 5.95 1.23 -9.81
CA SER A 62 5.66 2.55 -9.22
C SER A 62 4.19 2.98 -9.28
N GLN A 63 3.36 2.35 -10.13
CA GLN A 63 1.94 2.68 -10.29
C GLN A 63 1.15 2.63 -8.97
N TYR A 64 1.35 1.59 -8.17
CA TYR A 64 0.68 1.44 -6.89
C TYR A 64 1.19 2.42 -5.82
N TRP A 65 2.49 2.69 -5.83
CA TRP A 65 3.15 3.46 -4.78
C TRP A 65 3.07 4.95 -5.02
N ASN A 66 3.47 5.39 -6.21
CA ASN A 66 3.54 6.79 -6.61
C ASN A 66 3.78 6.90 -8.13
N PRO A 67 2.75 7.08 -8.96
CA PRO A 67 2.92 7.17 -10.41
C PRO A 67 3.71 8.41 -10.87
N ALA A 68 3.87 9.43 -10.04
CA ALA A 68 4.70 10.59 -10.35
C ALA A 68 6.21 10.25 -10.52
N LYS A 69 6.65 9.05 -10.15
CA LYS A 69 8.02 8.57 -10.35
C LYS A 69 8.36 8.24 -11.80
N TYR A 70 7.39 7.85 -12.63
CA TYR A 70 7.64 7.34 -13.97
C TYR A 70 8.42 8.25 -14.92
N PRO A 71 8.25 9.59 -14.92
CA PRO A 71 9.08 10.45 -15.76
C PRO A 71 10.58 10.37 -15.45
N PHE A 72 10.96 9.92 -14.24
CA PHE A 72 12.35 9.71 -13.82
C PHE A 72 12.88 8.30 -14.11
N CYS A 73 12.07 7.38 -14.65
CA CYS A 73 12.57 6.06 -15.07
C CYS A 73 13.61 6.19 -16.17
N ILE A 74 14.66 5.37 -16.11
CA ILE A 74 15.72 5.34 -17.13
C ILE A 74 15.16 4.75 -18.43
N GLY A 75 14.44 3.62 -18.35
CA GLY A 75 13.79 2.97 -19.49
C GLY A 75 12.64 3.79 -20.04
N ARG A 76 12.38 3.69 -21.34
CA ARG A 76 11.25 4.35 -22.00
C ARG A 76 9.93 3.64 -21.75
N ALA A 77 9.96 2.32 -21.62
CA ALA A 77 8.77 1.53 -21.38
C ALA A 77 9.10 0.25 -20.60
N GLY A 78 8.19 -0.18 -19.75
CA GLY A 78 8.31 -1.41 -19.00
C GLY A 78 6.97 -1.97 -18.58
N VAL A 79 6.95 -3.28 -18.31
CA VAL A 79 5.78 -4.02 -17.80
C VAL A 79 6.24 -4.92 -16.67
N ALA A 80 5.46 -5.02 -15.59
CA ALA A 80 5.69 -5.97 -14.52
C ALA A 80 4.44 -6.80 -14.24
N VAL A 81 4.67 -8.07 -13.91
CA VAL A 81 3.66 -8.99 -13.43
C VAL A 81 4.02 -9.38 -12.01
N ASN A 82 3.08 -9.21 -11.11
CA ASN A 82 3.23 -9.50 -9.69
C ASN A 82 2.23 -10.55 -9.28
N TYR A 83 2.68 -11.48 -8.42
CA TYR A 83 1.84 -12.54 -7.88
C TYR A 83 2.11 -12.71 -6.41
N THR A 84 1.06 -12.69 -5.61
CA THR A 84 1.11 -12.84 -4.16
C THR A 84 0.05 -13.84 -3.72
N PRO A 85 0.43 -15.07 -3.35
CA PRO A 85 -0.46 -15.96 -2.60
C PRO A 85 -0.73 -15.31 -1.24
N TRP A 86 -2.00 -15.02 -0.97
CA TRP A 86 -2.40 -14.28 0.22
C TRP A 86 -2.97 -15.20 1.29
N LEU A 87 -2.69 -14.94 2.57
CA LEU A 87 -3.21 -15.68 3.73
C LEU A 87 -3.03 -17.21 3.66
N ARG A 88 -1.93 -17.69 3.09
CA ARG A 88 -1.71 -19.11 2.82
C ARG A 88 -1.77 -20.03 4.04
N GLN A 89 -1.56 -19.49 5.23
CA GLN A 89 -1.72 -20.27 6.48
C GLN A 89 -3.18 -20.55 6.84
N LEU A 90 -4.11 -19.76 6.33
CA LEU A 90 -5.53 -19.92 6.58
C LEU A 90 -6.21 -20.68 5.45
N VAL A 91 -5.98 -20.26 4.20
CA VAL A 91 -6.60 -20.82 2.98
C VAL A 91 -5.60 -20.78 1.82
N ASN A 92 -5.72 -21.73 0.88
CA ASN A 92 -4.74 -21.87 -0.20
C ASN A 92 -5.15 -21.22 -1.52
N ASP A 93 -6.33 -20.68 -1.62
CA ASP A 93 -7.00 -20.23 -2.85
C ASP A 93 -7.17 -18.70 -2.94
N ILE A 94 -6.75 -17.95 -1.92
CA ILE A 94 -6.71 -16.49 -1.95
C ILE A 94 -5.43 -16.03 -2.63
N ASN A 95 -5.57 -15.23 -3.71
CA ASN A 95 -4.43 -14.80 -4.50
C ASN A 95 -4.61 -13.37 -5.00
N LEU A 96 -3.51 -12.61 -5.02
CA LEU A 96 -3.43 -11.30 -5.65
C LEU A 96 -2.55 -11.40 -6.89
N ALA A 97 -3.10 -11.07 -8.04
CA ALA A 97 -2.37 -10.81 -9.27
C ALA A 97 -2.41 -9.33 -9.61
N TYR A 98 -1.27 -8.77 -9.99
CA TYR A 98 -1.16 -7.36 -10.33
C TYR A 98 -0.23 -7.17 -11.53
N VAL A 99 -0.71 -6.49 -12.55
CA VAL A 99 0.06 -6.15 -13.73
C VAL A 99 0.14 -4.64 -13.81
N SER A 100 1.33 -4.10 -14.00
CA SER A 100 1.56 -2.67 -14.19
C SER A 100 2.47 -2.42 -15.37
N GLY A 101 2.33 -1.27 -16.01
CA GLY A 101 3.19 -0.86 -17.10
C GLY A 101 3.20 0.64 -17.28
N PHE A 102 4.28 1.13 -17.90
CA PHE A 102 4.42 2.53 -18.23
C PHE A 102 5.06 2.73 -19.60
N TYR A 103 4.80 3.89 -20.17
CA TYR A 103 5.43 4.38 -21.40
C TYR A 103 5.73 5.87 -21.27
N ARG A 104 7.01 6.26 -21.42
CA ARG A 104 7.43 7.66 -21.41
C ARG A 104 7.15 8.31 -22.77
N LEU A 105 6.39 9.39 -22.76
CA LEU A 105 6.08 10.25 -23.92
C LEU A 105 7.15 11.34 -24.08
N GLY A 106 8.41 10.93 -24.35
CA GLY A 106 9.57 11.80 -24.36
C GLY A 106 10.21 11.90 -22.97
N ASP A 107 10.90 13.01 -22.68
CA ASP A 107 11.75 13.13 -21.49
C ASP A 107 11.01 13.56 -20.22
N TYR A 108 9.85 14.17 -20.36
CA TYR A 108 9.17 14.86 -19.26
C TYR A 108 7.80 14.27 -18.89
N GLN A 109 7.31 13.30 -19.63
CA GLN A 109 5.94 12.80 -19.46
C GLN A 109 5.91 11.28 -19.55
N ALA A 110 4.96 10.67 -18.83
CA ALA A 110 4.68 9.25 -18.97
C ALA A 110 3.18 8.97 -18.82
N LEU A 111 2.74 7.94 -19.53
CA LEU A 111 1.47 7.25 -19.31
C LEU A 111 1.75 5.93 -18.63
N SER A 112 0.88 5.54 -17.73
CA SER A 112 0.99 4.25 -17.07
C SER A 112 -0.41 3.69 -16.79
N ALA A 113 -0.46 2.38 -16.61
CA ALA A 113 -1.70 1.68 -16.30
C ALA A 113 -1.42 0.47 -15.42
N SER A 114 -2.43 0.03 -14.69
CA SER A 114 -2.38 -1.25 -14.00
C SER A 114 -3.72 -1.97 -14.00
N LEU A 115 -3.63 -3.29 -13.80
CA LEU A 115 -4.75 -4.18 -13.55
C LEU A 115 -4.45 -4.97 -12.28
N ARG A 116 -5.38 -4.93 -11.33
CA ARG A 116 -5.37 -5.73 -10.11
C ARG A 116 -6.51 -6.72 -10.16
N TYR A 117 -6.24 -7.96 -9.79
CA TYR A 117 -7.23 -9.01 -9.58
C TYR A 117 -6.95 -9.71 -8.26
N PHE A 118 -7.92 -9.72 -7.38
CA PHE A 118 -7.84 -10.35 -6.06
C PHE A 118 -8.94 -11.39 -5.94
N SER A 119 -8.57 -12.67 -5.93
CA SER A 119 -9.47 -13.78 -5.65
C SER A 119 -9.55 -13.99 -4.14
N LEU A 120 -10.77 -14.07 -3.60
CA LEU A 120 -11.04 -14.38 -2.20
C LEU A 120 -11.22 -15.88 -1.95
N GLY A 121 -10.97 -16.71 -2.97
CA GLY A 121 -11.11 -18.17 -2.89
C GLY A 121 -12.51 -18.64 -3.18
N GLU A 122 -12.76 -19.94 -2.97
CA GLU A 122 -14.05 -20.56 -3.17
C GLU A 122 -14.79 -20.69 -1.83
N VAL A 123 -16.03 -20.23 -1.80
CA VAL A 123 -16.91 -20.35 -0.64
C VAL A 123 -18.09 -21.25 -0.98
N SER A 124 -18.21 -22.37 -0.27
CA SER A 124 -19.36 -23.26 -0.42
C SER A 124 -20.44 -22.87 0.59
N THR A 125 -21.61 -22.52 0.09
CA THR A 125 -22.78 -22.21 0.90
C THR A 125 -23.81 -23.34 0.75
N SER A 126 -24.38 -23.83 1.86
CA SER A 126 -25.55 -24.69 1.84
C SER A 126 -26.77 -23.91 2.27
N SER A 127 -27.78 -23.84 1.43
CA SER A 127 -29.01 -23.07 1.70
C SER A 127 -29.93 -23.72 2.72
N ASP A 128 -29.73 -25.02 3.03
CA ASP A 128 -30.52 -25.76 4.00
C ASP A 128 -29.75 -26.96 4.55
N MET A 129 -29.95 -27.28 5.85
CA MET A 129 -29.34 -28.47 6.48
C MET A 129 -29.82 -29.81 5.87
N SER A 130 -30.75 -29.79 4.91
CA SER A 130 -31.33 -30.95 4.26
C SER A 130 -31.16 -31.00 2.74
N SER A 131 -30.61 -29.94 2.08
CA SER A 131 -30.39 -29.96 0.66
C SER A 131 -28.95 -30.35 0.30
N SER A 132 -28.82 -31.28 -0.63
CA SER A 132 -27.52 -31.73 -1.17
C SER A 132 -26.93 -30.76 -2.19
N ASP A 133 -27.57 -29.64 -2.46
CA ASP A 133 -27.12 -28.64 -3.41
C ASP A 133 -26.20 -27.62 -2.70
N ASN A 134 -24.93 -27.95 -2.67
CA ASN A 134 -23.88 -27.00 -2.28
C ASN A 134 -23.66 -26.03 -3.45
N MET A 135 -23.95 -24.78 -3.26
CA MET A 135 -23.60 -23.71 -4.19
C MET A 135 -22.19 -23.23 -3.89
N THR A 136 -21.30 -23.28 -4.86
CA THR A 136 -19.95 -22.76 -4.74
C THR A 136 -19.88 -21.41 -5.46
N ILE A 137 -19.46 -20.40 -4.75
CA ILE A 137 -19.23 -19.05 -5.27
C ILE A 137 -17.75 -18.72 -5.17
N SER A 138 -17.26 -17.88 -6.08
CA SER A 138 -15.86 -17.46 -6.17
C SER A 138 -15.77 -15.93 -6.12
N PRO A 139 -15.89 -15.32 -4.94
CA PRO A 139 -15.85 -13.87 -4.81
C PRO A 139 -14.50 -13.30 -5.22
N TYR A 140 -14.52 -12.13 -5.85
CA TYR A 140 -13.30 -11.45 -6.31
C TYR A 140 -13.44 -9.93 -6.33
N GLU A 141 -12.31 -9.26 -6.27
CA GLU A 141 -12.19 -7.82 -6.48
C GLU A 141 -11.25 -7.54 -7.65
N MET A 142 -11.60 -6.60 -8.47
CA MET A 142 -10.80 -6.17 -9.61
C MET A 142 -10.70 -4.65 -9.66
N SER A 143 -9.55 -4.12 -10.06
CA SER A 143 -9.44 -2.70 -10.40
C SER A 143 -8.55 -2.49 -11.61
N VAL A 144 -8.90 -1.46 -12.38
CA VAL A 144 -8.09 -0.97 -13.50
C VAL A 144 -7.83 0.51 -13.25
N ASP A 145 -6.58 0.92 -13.40
CA ASP A 145 -6.24 2.33 -13.34
C ASP A 145 -5.32 2.76 -14.47
N VAL A 146 -5.41 4.05 -14.82
CA VAL A 146 -4.58 4.71 -15.81
C VAL A 146 -4.06 6.00 -15.18
N ALA A 147 -2.77 6.31 -15.35
CA ALA A 147 -2.19 7.53 -14.84
C ALA A 147 -1.44 8.30 -15.93
N TYR A 148 -1.48 9.62 -15.78
CA TYR A 148 -0.63 10.54 -16.50
C TYR A 148 0.29 11.25 -15.51
N SER A 149 1.58 11.23 -15.80
CA SER A 149 2.60 11.87 -14.99
C SER A 149 3.46 12.83 -15.80
N ARG A 150 3.87 13.94 -15.18
CA ARG A 150 4.66 14.99 -15.84
C ARG A 150 5.68 15.60 -14.88
N MET A 151 6.91 15.78 -15.37
CA MET A 151 7.90 16.63 -14.71
C MET A 151 7.48 18.09 -14.83
N LEU A 152 7.39 18.77 -13.72
CA LEU A 152 7.11 20.19 -13.61
C LEU A 152 8.42 21.00 -13.48
N SER A 153 9.49 20.32 -13.04
CA SER A 153 10.87 20.81 -13.07
C SER A 153 11.82 19.62 -13.21
N GLU A 154 13.11 19.85 -13.33
CA GLU A 154 14.13 18.80 -13.40
C GLU A 154 14.15 17.86 -12.18
N THR A 155 13.63 18.33 -11.05
CA THR A 155 13.64 17.58 -9.78
C THR A 155 12.25 17.24 -9.26
N PHE A 156 11.17 17.70 -9.90
CA PHE A 156 9.81 17.58 -9.37
C PHE A 156 8.83 17.17 -10.44
N SER A 157 8.01 16.19 -10.12
CA SER A 157 6.92 15.70 -10.97
C SER A 157 5.60 15.55 -10.20
N ALA A 158 4.51 15.56 -10.95
CA ALA A 158 3.18 15.30 -10.46
C ALA A 158 2.48 14.26 -11.35
N ALA A 159 1.52 13.53 -10.79
CA ALA A 159 0.68 12.61 -11.54
C ALA A 159 -0.76 12.63 -11.03
N VAL A 160 -1.67 12.28 -11.93
CA VAL A 160 -3.06 11.99 -11.64
C VAL A 160 -3.38 10.62 -12.22
N ALA A 161 -4.01 9.76 -11.42
CA ALA A 161 -4.55 8.49 -11.89
C ALA A 161 -6.08 8.48 -11.77
N LEU A 162 -6.74 7.75 -12.66
CA LEU A 162 -8.15 7.44 -12.59
C LEU A 162 -8.28 5.94 -12.45
N ARG A 163 -9.13 5.49 -11.52
CA ARG A 163 -9.32 4.08 -11.17
C ARG A 163 -10.79 3.72 -11.23
N PHE A 164 -11.08 2.56 -11.81
CA PHE A 164 -12.34 1.86 -11.70
C PHE A 164 -12.17 0.63 -10.83
N ILE A 165 -13.06 0.43 -9.87
CA ILE A 165 -13.07 -0.69 -8.93
C ILE A 165 -14.37 -1.45 -9.13
N TYR A 166 -14.25 -2.78 -9.22
CA TYR A 166 -15.34 -3.73 -9.27
C TYR A 166 -15.12 -4.78 -8.19
N SER A 167 -16.12 -5.00 -7.35
CA SER A 167 -16.06 -5.96 -6.25
C SER A 167 -17.30 -6.84 -6.26
N ASP A 168 -17.10 -8.12 -6.48
CA ASP A 168 -18.13 -9.14 -6.47
C ASP A 168 -17.88 -10.07 -5.27
N ILE A 169 -18.43 -9.68 -4.14
CA ILE A 169 -18.33 -10.41 -2.87
C ILE A 169 -19.70 -10.90 -2.39
N THR A 170 -20.69 -10.90 -3.28
CA THR A 170 -22.06 -11.27 -2.94
C THR A 170 -22.14 -12.78 -2.72
N TYR A 171 -22.72 -13.17 -1.57
CA TYR A 171 -22.90 -14.56 -1.16
C TYR A 171 -24.32 -15.07 -1.44
N ASP A 172 -25.22 -14.18 -1.82
CA ASP A 172 -26.61 -14.48 -2.10
C ASP A 172 -26.98 -13.91 -3.46
N TYR A 173 -27.54 -14.79 -4.30
CA TYR A 173 -28.09 -14.39 -5.61
C TYR A 173 -29.57 -13.96 -5.48
N SER A 174 -29.93 -13.36 -4.36
CA SER A 174 -31.23 -12.68 -4.28
C SER A 174 -31.22 -11.47 -5.21
N ASP A 175 -32.36 -11.11 -5.77
CA ASP A 175 -32.51 -9.95 -6.67
C ASP A 175 -32.13 -8.60 -5.98
N GLU A 176 -31.84 -8.62 -4.68
CA GLU A 176 -31.49 -7.46 -3.87
C GLU A 176 -29.97 -7.20 -3.76
N THR A 177 -29.12 -8.15 -4.13
CA THR A 177 -27.66 -8.01 -4.07
C THR A 177 -27.04 -7.85 -5.45
N SER A 178 -26.10 -6.93 -5.58
CA SER A 178 -25.37 -6.67 -6.83
C SER A 178 -23.91 -6.38 -6.57
N PRO A 179 -23.01 -6.70 -7.52
CA PRO A 179 -21.59 -6.36 -7.40
C PRO A 179 -21.36 -4.86 -7.22
N GLY A 180 -20.53 -4.52 -6.25
CA GLY A 180 -20.16 -3.15 -5.96
C GLY A 180 -19.26 -2.53 -7.04
N LYS A 181 -19.48 -1.25 -7.34
CA LYS A 181 -18.69 -0.47 -8.30
C LYS A 181 -18.31 0.86 -7.69
N ALA A 182 -17.04 1.27 -7.88
CA ALA A 182 -16.58 2.58 -7.43
C ALA A 182 -15.63 3.20 -8.46
N PHE A 183 -15.60 4.53 -8.48
CA PHE A 183 -14.63 5.32 -9.24
C PHE A 183 -13.77 6.10 -8.27
N ALA A 184 -12.48 6.14 -8.53
CA ALA A 184 -11.52 6.85 -7.70
C ALA A 184 -10.48 7.57 -8.55
N ALA A 185 -9.84 8.56 -7.94
CA ALA A 185 -8.69 9.25 -8.48
C ALA A 185 -7.54 9.22 -7.47
N ASP A 186 -6.30 9.23 -7.98
CA ASP A 186 -5.11 9.39 -7.16
C ASP A 186 -4.42 10.71 -7.56
N ILE A 187 -3.82 11.37 -6.58
CA ILE A 187 -2.96 12.54 -6.77
C ILE A 187 -1.60 12.21 -6.19
N ALA A 188 -0.56 12.30 -7.01
CA ALA A 188 0.78 11.95 -6.62
C ALA A 188 1.79 13.04 -6.95
N LEU A 189 2.76 13.22 -6.06
CA LEU A 189 3.86 14.17 -6.19
C LEU A 189 5.16 13.42 -5.89
N TYR A 190 6.20 13.73 -6.65
CA TYR A 190 7.52 13.17 -6.42
C TYR A 190 8.60 14.22 -6.65
N TRP A 191 9.48 14.37 -5.64
CA TRP A 191 10.66 15.17 -5.72
C TRP A 191 11.89 14.27 -5.66
N ASN A 192 12.81 14.47 -6.59
CA ASN A 192 14.00 13.64 -6.76
C ASN A 192 15.21 14.51 -7.08
N ARG A 193 16.22 14.48 -6.24
CA ARG A 193 17.40 15.32 -6.40
C ARG A 193 18.69 14.59 -6.10
N TYR A 194 19.67 14.79 -6.96
CA TYR A 194 21.05 14.37 -6.74
C TYR A 194 21.84 15.49 -6.09
N PHE A 195 22.65 15.13 -5.11
CA PHE A 195 23.51 16.04 -4.37
C PHE A 195 24.95 15.63 -4.58
N THR A 196 25.78 16.54 -5.06
CA THR A 196 27.20 16.31 -5.26
C THR A 196 27.95 16.45 -3.94
N GLY A 197 28.40 15.33 -3.38
CA GLY A 197 29.33 15.30 -2.25
C GLY A 197 30.77 15.53 -2.71
N ARG A 198 31.72 15.52 -1.76
CA ARG A 198 33.16 15.70 -2.09
C ARG A 198 33.70 14.61 -3.01
N THR A 199 33.18 13.40 -2.93
CA THR A 199 33.69 12.23 -3.67
C THR A 199 32.62 11.50 -4.46
N ARG A 200 31.34 11.69 -4.17
CA ARG A 200 30.21 10.96 -4.80
C ARG A 200 28.94 11.77 -4.78
N GLU A 201 28.05 11.43 -5.71
CA GLU A 201 26.69 11.94 -5.73
C GLU A 201 25.79 10.99 -4.94
N TRP A 202 24.95 11.51 -4.06
CA TRP A 202 23.88 10.77 -3.40
C TRP A 202 22.54 11.31 -3.83
N ASN A 203 21.51 10.48 -3.80
CA ASN A 203 20.17 10.85 -4.23
C ASN A 203 19.22 10.90 -3.05
N MET A 204 18.31 11.87 -3.05
CA MET A 204 17.19 11.97 -2.12
C MET A 204 15.89 12.05 -2.90
N GLY A 205 14.96 11.14 -2.57
CA GLY A 205 13.59 11.14 -3.03
C GLY A 205 12.62 11.51 -1.91
N ILE A 206 11.60 12.29 -2.24
CA ILE A 206 10.44 12.55 -1.38
C ILE A 206 9.20 12.30 -2.22
N GLY A 207 8.27 11.51 -1.70
CA GLY A 207 7.04 11.14 -2.38
C GLY A 207 5.82 11.42 -1.54
N LEU A 208 4.76 11.90 -2.19
CA LEU A 208 3.42 11.99 -1.64
C LEU A 208 2.47 11.31 -2.62
N ASN A 209 1.56 10.48 -2.10
CA ASN A 209 0.47 9.92 -2.88
C ASN A 209 -0.81 9.90 -2.03
N ILE A 210 -1.86 10.51 -2.53
CA ILE A 210 -3.22 10.35 -1.99
C ILE A 210 -3.97 9.48 -2.98
N SER A 211 -4.19 8.24 -2.60
CA SER A 211 -4.81 7.25 -3.46
C SER A 211 -6.27 6.98 -3.07
N ASN A 212 -7.07 6.54 -4.05
CA ASN A 212 -8.47 6.17 -3.89
C ASN A 212 -9.37 7.32 -3.38
N ILE A 213 -9.15 8.55 -3.82
CA ILE A 213 -10.10 9.65 -3.63
C ILE A 213 -11.30 9.37 -4.52
N GLY A 214 -12.41 8.85 -3.98
CA GLY A 214 -13.45 8.36 -4.86
C GLY A 214 -14.82 8.21 -4.23
N SER A 215 -15.74 7.58 -4.97
CA SER A 215 -17.08 7.27 -4.51
C SER A 215 -17.03 6.22 -3.40
N LYS A 216 -18.09 6.18 -2.58
CA LYS A 216 -18.38 5.01 -1.77
C LYS A 216 -18.80 3.84 -2.67
N ILE A 217 -18.82 2.65 -2.14
CA ILE A 217 -19.24 1.42 -2.80
C ILE A 217 -20.44 0.82 -2.06
N SER A 218 -21.40 0.27 -2.80
CA SER A 218 -22.58 -0.43 -2.28
C SER A 218 -22.74 -1.77 -2.97
N TYR A 219 -23.24 -2.78 -2.26
CA TYR A 219 -23.42 -4.16 -2.73
C TYR A 219 -24.91 -4.57 -2.87
N GLY A 220 -25.80 -3.64 -3.03
CA GLY A 220 -27.24 -3.82 -3.13
C GLY A 220 -27.95 -2.89 -2.17
N GLY A 221 -29.20 -2.51 -2.48
CA GLY A 221 -30.01 -1.62 -1.65
C GLY A 221 -29.32 -0.30 -1.26
N ASP A 222 -29.96 0.81 -1.40
CA ASP A 222 -29.29 2.11 -1.38
C ASP A 222 -28.86 2.63 -0.01
N ASP A 223 -29.11 1.90 1.08
CA ASP A 223 -29.09 2.51 2.41
C ASP A 223 -27.70 2.55 3.08
N ASN A 224 -26.74 1.71 2.69
CA ASN A 224 -25.44 1.64 3.35
C ASN A 224 -24.27 1.51 2.38
N SER A 225 -23.82 2.63 1.84
CA SER A 225 -22.60 2.66 1.04
C SER A 225 -21.36 2.86 1.91
N GLU A 226 -20.35 1.99 1.71
CA GLU A 226 -19.13 1.95 2.48
C GLU A 226 -18.00 2.77 1.83
N PHE A 227 -17.09 3.29 2.64
CA PHE A 227 -15.90 3.98 2.15
C PHE A 227 -14.91 3.01 1.53
N ILE A 228 -14.34 3.37 0.38
CA ILE A 228 -13.14 2.72 -0.17
C ILE A 228 -11.88 3.22 0.56
N PRO A 229 -10.75 2.48 0.55
CA PRO A 229 -9.58 2.82 1.35
C PRO A 229 -8.80 4.01 0.74
N THR A 230 -9.33 5.21 0.93
CA THR A 230 -8.59 6.44 0.62
C THR A 230 -7.38 6.54 1.55
N ASN A 231 -6.18 6.62 0.99
CA ASN A 231 -4.94 6.57 1.77
C ASN A 231 -3.99 7.72 1.42
N LEU A 232 -3.51 8.42 2.44
CA LEU A 232 -2.41 9.36 2.35
C LEU A 232 -1.10 8.61 2.64
N ARG A 233 -0.18 8.67 1.69
CA ARG A 233 1.16 8.09 1.82
C ARG A 233 2.22 9.18 1.64
N LEU A 234 3.12 9.29 2.61
CA LEU A 234 4.28 10.16 2.58
C LEU A 234 5.53 9.31 2.72
N GLY A 235 6.52 9.54 1.88
CA GLY A 235 7.76 8.77 1.92
C GLY A 235 9.00 9.61 1.70
N VAL A 236 10.11 9.08 2.18
CA VAL A 236 11.46 9.60 1.95
C VAL A 236 12.40 8.45 1.65
N ASN A 237 13.32 8.68 0.72
CA ASN A 237 14.37 7.72 0.35
C ASN A 237 15.71 8.40 0.21
N PHE A 238 16.76 7.76 0.69
CA PHE A 238 18.16 8.16 0.52
C PHE A 238 18.92 7.04 -0.14
N LEU A 239 19.45 7.30 -1.35
CA LEU A 239 20.34 6.39 -2.05
C LEU A 239 21.77 6.88 -1.94
N ILE A 240 22.64 6.06 -1.35
CA ILE A 240 24.02 6.39 -1.02
C ILE A 240 24.93 5.39 -1.75
N PRO A 241 25.66 5.81 -2.81
CA PRO A 241 26.66 4.95 -3.43
C PRO A 241 27.90 4.84 -2.53
N ILE A 242 28.22 3.61 -2.11
CA ILE A 242 29.40 3.30 -1.28
C ILE A 242 30.65 3.27 -2.18
N ASN A 243 30.55 2.68 -3.38
CA ASN A 243 31.56 2.67 -4.43
C ASN A 243 30.87 2.46 -5.80
N GLU A 244 31.63 2.26 -6.87
CA GLU A 244 31.11 2.09 -8.23
C GLU A 244 30.13 0.89 -8.36
N TYR A 245 30.31 -0.14 -7.52
CA TYR A 245 29.53 -1.38 -7.57
C TYR A 245 28.51 -1.49 -6.46
N ASN A 246 28.63 -0.73 -5.38
CA ASN A 246 27.85 -0.92 -4.16
C ASN A 246 27.08 0.34 -3.85
N LYS A 247 25.75 0.21 -3.76
CA LYS A 247 24.81 1.28 -3.35
C LYS A 247 23.99 0.79 -2.16
N PHE A 248 23.63 1.71 -1.29
CA PHE A 248 22.77 1.45 -0.15
C PHE A 248 21.61 2.45 -0.15
N SER A 249 20.41 1.97 -0.01
CA SER A 249 19.21 2.79 0.07
C SER A 249 18.54 2.60 1.43
N ILE A 250 18.11 3.72 2.01
CA ILE A 250 17.32 3.77 3.25
C ILE A 250 16.04 4.52 2.92
N ALA A 251 14.90 3.90 3.17
CA ALA A 251 13.60 4.50 2.91
C ALA A 251 12.68 4.39 4.12
N ALA A 252 11.77 5.34 4.24
CA ALA A 252 10.69 5.31 5.23
C ALA A 252 9.42 5.90 4.62
N ASP A 253 8.28 5.26 4.89
CA ASP A 253 6.95 5.72 4.52
C ASP A 253 6.06 5.84 5.76
N ALA A 254 5.16 6.82 5.75
CA ALA A 254 4.05 6.97 6.68
C ALA A 254 2.74 6.93 5.90
N ASN A 255 1.80 6.13 6.36
CA ASN A 255 0.49 5.96 5.74
C ASN A 255 -0.61 6.27 6.75
N LYS A 256 -1.67 6.95 6.30
CA LYS A 256 -2.90 7.15 7.07
C LYS A 256 -4.11 6.95 6.18
N LEU A 257 -5.04 6.12 6.61
CA LEU A 257 -6.35 6.03 5.96
C LEU A 257 -7.14 7.32 6.20
N LEU A 258 -7.57 7.95 5.12
CA LEU A 258 -8.38 9.18 5.13
C LEU A 258 -9.87 8.83 5.07
N VAL A 259 -10.29 7.97 6.00
CA VAL A 259 -11.66 7.47 6.13
C VAL A 259 -12.12 7.73 7.56
N PRO A 260 -13.36 8.21 7.76
CA PRO A 260 -13.86 8.47 9.10
C PRO A 260 -13.87 7.21 9.96
N THR A 261 -13.51 7.39 11.23
CA THR A 261 -13.62 6.32 12.22
C THR A 261 -15.10 5.96 12.44
N TYR A 262 -15.42 4.66 12.39
CA TYR A 262 -16.78 4.19 12.61
C TYR A 262 -17.23 4.51 14.04
N PRO A 263 -18.38 5.21 14.24
CA PRO A 263 -18.85 5.61 15.55
C PRO A 263 -19.15 4.41 16.44
N LYS A 264 -18.68 4.43 17.68
CA LYS A 264 -19.03 3.41 18.68
C LYS A 264 -20.18 3.89 19.53
N GLN A 265 -21.03 2.95 20.01
CA GLN A 265 -22.12 3.26 20.92
C GLN A 265 -21.56 3.76 22.26
N ASN A 266 -22.09 4.88 22.75
CA ASN A 266 -21.72 5.44 24.04
C ASN A 266 -22.42 4.69 25.19
N GLU A 267 -21.82 4.69 26.36
CA GLU A 267 -22.45 4.08 27.55
C GLU A 267 -23.76 4.76 27.85
N GLY A 268 -24.86 3.96 27.85
CA GLY A 268 -26.21 4.45 28.12
C GLY A 268 -26.95 5.10 26.94
N GLU A 269 -26.37 5.12 25.76
CA GLU A 269 -27.01 5.59 24.52
C GLU A 269 -28.09 4.58 24.06
N ALA A 270 -29.29 5.06 23.74
CA ALA A 270 -30.32 4.19 23.20
C ALA A 270 -29.98 3.70 21.80
N ASP A 271 -30.36 2.49 21.42
CA ASP A 271 -30.02 1.86 20.13
C ASP A 271 -30.48 2.72 18.94
N GLN A 272 -31.65 3.37 19.06
CA GLN A 272 -32.16 4.25 18.00
C GLN A 272 -31.25 5.49 17.83
N ASP A 273 -30.88 6.14 18.94
CA ASP A 273 -30.04 7.35 18.91
C ASP A 273 -28.63 7.01 18.34
N TYR A 274 -28.13 5.82 18.69
CA TYR A 274 -26.88 5.30 18.11
C TYR A 274 -26.99 5.08 16.60
N THR A 275 -28.06 4.43 16.13
CA THR A 275 -28.27 4.17 14.70
C THR A 275 -28.42 5.49 13.93
N ASP A 276 -29.19 6.44 14.43
CA ASP A 276 -29.35 7.75 13.80
C ASP A 276 -28.04 8.54 13.75
N ARG A 277 -27.20 8.40 14.78
CA ARG A 277 -25.87 9.01 14.82
C ARG A 277 -24.91 8.35 13.82
N VAL A 278 -24.90 7.03 13.72
CA VAL A 278 -24.10 6.29 12.73
C VAL A 278 -24.50 6.69 11.30
N GLN A 279 -25.82 6.75 11.04
CA GLN A 279 -26.33 7.17 9.74
C GLN A 279 -25.80 8.57 9.37
N ARG A 280 -26.01 9.54 10.23
CA ARG A 280 -25.61 10.93 10.01
C ARG A 280 -24.10 11.13 9.97
N ASP A 281 -23.34 10.50 10.89
CA ASP A 281 -21.93 10.79 11.13
C ASP A 281 -20.99 9.88 10.32
N TYR A 282 -21.50 8.83 9.66
CA TYR A 282 -20.72 7.93 8.84
C TYR A 282 -21.33 7.69 7.45
N TYR A 283 -22.58 7.23 7.38
CA TYR A 283 -23.18 6.87 6.08
C TYR A 283 -23.58 8.07 5.23
N ASP A 284 -24.06 9.15 5.81
CA ASP A 284 -24.49 10.35 5.05
C ASP A 284 -23.34 11.30 4.68
N ILE A 285 -22.13 11.05 5.23
CA ILE A 285 -20.97 11.89 4.93
C ILE A 285 -20.47 11.62 3.52
N SER A 286 -20.25 12.69 2.74
CA SER A 286 -19.62 12.57 1.43
C SER A 286 -18.16 12.12 1.53
N PRO A 287 -17.60 11.43 0.52
CA PRO A 287 -16.20 10.97 0.56
C PRO A 287 -15.18 12.08 0.83
N ILE A 288 -15.37 13.24 0.22
CA ILE A 288 -14.46 14.38 0.41
C ILE A 288 -14.56 14.93 1.83
N ALA A 289 -15.77 15.07 2.39
CA ALA A 289 -15.94 15.49 3.78
C ALA A 289 -15.35 14.46 4.76
N GLY A 290 -15.45 13.18 4.44
CA GLY A 290 -14.83 12.09 5.18
C GLY A 290 -13.30 12.21 5.27
N ILE A 291 -12.63 12.59 4.17
CA ILE A 291 -11.18 12.84 4.14
C ILE A 291 -10.79 13.89 5.20
N PHE A 292 -11.49 15.02 5.25
CA PHE A 292 -11.16 16.07 6.22
C PHE A 292 -11.54 15.68 7.66
N LYS A 293 -12.64 14.96 7.84
CA LYS A 293 -13.08 14.48 9.15
C LYS A 293 -12.10 13.50 9.77
N SER A 294 -11.46 12.63 8.96
CA SER A 294 -10.53 11.59 9.41
C SER A 294 -9.27 12.12 10.12
N PHE A 295 -9.03 13.41 10.15
CA PHE A 295 -7.89 14.01 10.87
C PHE A 295 -8.19 14.39 12.34
N GLY A 296 -9.41 14.17 12.82
CA GLY A 296 -9.78 14.59 14.17
C GLY A 296 -11.04 13.91 14.72
N ASP A 297 -11.37 12.73 14.24
CA ASP A 297 -12.59 12.00 14.62
C ASP A 297 -12.34 10.78 15.53
N ALA A 298 -11.08 10.50 15.86
CA ALA A 298 -10.75 9.43 16.78
C ALA A 298 -11.33 9.68 18.19
N PRO A 299 -12.06 8.71 18.78
CA PRO A 299 -12.79 8.88 20.04
C PRO A 299 -11.92 9.32 21.24
N ASN A 300 -10.65 8.92 21.27
CA ASN A 300 -9.70 9.28 22.33
C ASN A 300 -8.81 10.48 21.95
N GLY A 301 -9.22 11.26 20.91
CA GLY A 301 -8.56 12.47 20.46
C GLY A 301 -7.19 12.25 19.82
N PHE A 302 -6.34 13.28 19.85
CA PHE A 302 -5.06 13.31 19.11
C PHE A 302 -4.14 12.11 19.35
N LYS A 303 -4.14 11.52 20.54
CA LYS A 303 -3.32 10.33 20.84
C LYS A 303 -3.75 9.12 19.99
N GLU A 304 -5.05 8.93 19.81
CA GLU A 304 -5.58 7.85 18.98
C GLU A 304 -5.39 8.15 17.50
N GLU A 305 -5.54 9.41 17.07
CA GLU A 305 -5.22 9.85 15.72
C GLU A 305 -3.78 9.47 15.30
N MET A 306 -2.82 9.70 16.19
CA MET A 306 -1.42 9.31 15.95
C MET A 306 -1.23 7.79 15.86
N GLN A 307 -2.10 6.99 16.45
CA GLN A 307 -2.08 5.52 16.35
C GLN A 307 -2.63 5.01 15.00
N GLU A 308 -3.35 5.83 14.25
CA GLU A 308 -3.82 5.50 12.89
C GLU A 308 -2.71 5.58 11.85
N ILE A 309 -1.60 6.24 12.19
CA ILE A 309 -0.47 6.32 11.29
C ILE A 309 0.29 5.00 11.32
N GLN A 310 0.28 4.32 10.19
CA GLN A 310 1.13 3.17 9.92
C GLN A 310 2.46 3.68 9.38
N TRP A 311 3.57 3.11 9.83
CA TRP A 311 4.88 3.49 9.31
C TRP A 311 5.70 2.27 8.91
N SER A 312 6.54 2.47 7.93
CA SER A 312 7.43 1.46 7.37
C SER A 312 8.84 1.99 7.28
N MET A 313 9.82 1.14 7.51
CA MET A 313 11.23 1.40 7.26
C MET A 313 11.82 0.28 6.42
N GLY A 314 12.61 0.63 5.41
CA GLY A 314 13.21 -0.30 4.49
C GLY A 314 14.67 0.01 4.19
N LEU A 315 15.43 -1.05 3.98
CA LEU A 315 16.83 -1.02 3.58
C LEU A 315 17.00 -1.83 2.30
N GLU A 316 17.75 -1.30 1.35
CA GLU A 316 18.10 -1.99 0.12
C GLU A 316 19.61 -1.86 -0.13
N TYR A 317 20.29 -2.97 -0.25
CA TYR A 317 21.67 -3.05 -0.72
C TYR A 317 21.70 -3.50 -2.16
N ILE A 318 22.35 -2.73 -3.04
CA ILE A 318 22.42 -2.98 -4.48
C ILE A 318 23.86 -3.23 -4.87
N TYR A 319 24.12 -4.38 -5.48
CA TYR A 319 25.42 -4.76 -6.02
C TYR A 319 25.42 -4.76 -7.54
N ASN A 320 26.30 -3.94 -8.12
CA ASN A 320 26.55 -3.82 -9.56
C ASN A 320 25.27 -3.55 -10.39
N ASP A 321 24.28 -2.86 -9.80
CA ASP A 321 22.96 -2.59 -10.39
C ASP A 321 22.20 -3.85 -10.86
N ARG A 322 22.64 -5.03 -10.40
CA ARG A 322 22.09 -6.34 -10.80
C ARG A 322 21.50 -7.12 -9.66
N PHE A 323 22.15 -7.16 -8.51
CA PHE A 323 21.67 -7.91 -7.36
C PHE A 323 21.25 -6.96 -6.26
N SER A 324 20.11 -7.23 -5.64
CA SER A 324 19.61 -6.46 -4.53
C SER A 324 19.25 -7.38 -3.37
N LEU A 325 19.60 -6.96 -2.16
CA LEU A 325 19.11 -7.56 -0.92
C LEU A 325 18.31 -6.50 -0.17
N ARG A 326 17.19 -6.91 0.39
CA ARG A 326 16.25 -6.01 1.04
C ARG A 326 15.84 -6.52 2.40
N ALA A 327 15.61 -5.59 3.31
CA ALA A 327 15.00 -5.85 4.60
C ALA A 327 14.09 -4.69 4.96
N GLY A 328 13.01 -4.95 5.68
CA GLY A 328 12.08 -3.93 6.08
C GLY A 328 11.32 -4.29 7.35
N TYR A 329 10.66 -3.28 7.90
CA TYR A 329 9.76 -3.41 9.04
C TYR A 329 8.53 -2.55 8.83
N HIS A 330 7.37 -3.13 9.09
CA HIS A 330 6.08 -2.46 9.08
C HIS A 330 5.49 -2.42 10.48
N HIS A 331 4.92 -1.28 10.84
CA HIS A 331 4.28 -1.07 12.13
C HIS A 331 2.91 -0.45 12.00
N GLU A 332 1.94 -1.10 12.60
CA GLU A 332 0.60 -0.61 12.86
C GLU A 332 0.27 -0.75 14.35
N SER A 333 -0.42 0.23 14.91
CA SER A 333 -0.80 0.23 16.33
C SER A 333 -1.68 -0.97 16.68
N GLU A 334 -1.52 -1.50 17.89
CA GLU A 334 -2.31 -2.64 18.42
C GLU A 334 -3.82 -2.37 18.40
N ASN A 335 -4.22 -1.13 18.60
CA ASN A 335 -5.63 -0.73 18.63
C ASN A 335 -6.23 -0.52 17.23
N LYS A 336 -5.40 -0.43 16.18
CA LYS A 336 -5.80 -0.07 14.82
C LYS A 336 -5.59 -1.20 13.80
N GLY A 337 -5.25 -2.42 14.24
CA GLY A 337 -5.08 -3.59 13.37
C GLY A 337 -3.91 -4.49 13.77
N ASN A 338 -2.92 -3.97 14.50
CA ASN A 338 -1.78 -4.72 15.06
C ASN A 338 -0.92 -5.45 14.03
N ARG A 339 -0.82 -4.91 12.81
CA ARG A 339 0.06 -5.47 11.78
C ARG A 339 1.50 -5.02 12.04
N LYS A 340 2.28 -5.91 12.61
CA LYS A 340 3.71 -5.70 12.88
C LYS A 340 4.48 -6.88 12.29
N TYR A 341 5.37 -6.61 11.36
CA TYR A 341 6.14 -7.66 10.70
C TYR A 341 7.46 -7.15 10.15
N PHE A 342 8.43 -8.06 10.10
CA PHE A 342 9.66 -7.89 9.33
C PHE A 342 9.50 -8.48 7.94
N THR A 343 10.23 -7.93 7.00
CA THR A 343 10.27 -8.43 5.63
C THR A 343 11.71 -8.58 5.17
N VAL A 344 11.95 -9.54 4.31
CA VAL A 344 13.23 -9.71 3.62
C VAL A 344 12.97 -9.98 2.15
N GLY A 345 13.94 -9.73 1.30
CA GLY A 345 13.82 -10.08 -0.10
C GLY A 345 15.11 -9.97 -0.85
N ALA A 346 15.08 -10.50 -2.06
CA ALA A 346 16.18 -10.44 -3.00
C ALA A 346 15.66 -10.06 -4.39
N GLY A 347 16.50 -9.37 -5.17
CA GLY A 347 16.22 -8.99 -6.53
C GLY A 347 17.40 -9.28 -7.44
N PHE A 348 17.07 -9.63 -8.68
CA PHE A 348 18.02 -9.81 -9.74
C PHE A 348 17.56 -9.06 -10.99
N ARG A 349 18.42 -8.23 -11.55
CA ARG A 349 18.13 -7.43 -12.75
C ARG A 349 19.14 -7.73 -13.85
N MET A 350 18.60 -7.97 -15.03
CA MET A 350 19.36 -7.99 -16.29
C MET A 350 18.89 -6.85 -17.19
N SER A 351 19.54 -6.68 -18.35
CA SER A 351 19.19 -5.62 -19.30
C SER A 351 17.75 -5.68 -19.81
N VAL A 352 17.10 -6.83 -19.75
CA VAL A 352 15.77 -7.08 -20.36
C VAL A 352 14.73 -7.40 -19.31
N PHE A 353 15.10 -8.06 -18.23
CA PHE A 353 14.16 -8.48 -17.20
C PHE A 353 14.70 -8.28 -15.78
N SER A 354 13.82 -8.17 -14.83
CA SER A 354 14.10 -8.22 -13.40
C SER A 354 13.20 -9.27 -12.73
N LEU A 355 13.75 -9.94 -11.73
CA LEU A 355 13.04 -10.87 -10.88
C LEU A 355 13.26 -10.46 -9.42
N ASP A 356 12.17 -10.26 -8.70
CA ASP A 356 12.21 -9.92 -7.28
C ASP A 356 11.36 -10.93 -6.50
N ALA A 357 11.83 -11.29 -5.31
CA ALA A 357 11.11 -12.11 -4.36
C ALA A 357 11.15 -11.48 -2.97
N GLY A 358 10.02 -11.51 -2.28
CA GLY A 358 9.87 -10.98 -0.92
C GLY A 358 9.18 -11.99 0.00
N TYR A 359 9.50 -11.92 1.27
CA TYR A 359 8.94 -12.79 2.31
C TYR A 359 8.64 -12.00 3.58
N VAL A 360 7.51 -12.29 4.21
CA VAL A 360 7.01 -11.63 5.42
C VAL A 360 7.16 -12.56 6.63
N PHE A 361 7.76 -12.02 7.72
CA PHE A 361 7.83 -12.65 9.03
C PHE A 361 7.00 -11.84 10.02
N SER A 362 5.89 -12.38 10.48
CA SER A 362 5.09 -11.70 11.49
C SER A 362 5.74 -11.75 12.87
N THR A 363 5.63 -10.65 13.62
CA THR A 363 6.04 -10.60 15.03
C THR A 363 4.86 -10.74 15.99
N ALA A 364 3.63 -10.58 15.49
CA ALA A 364 2.42 -10.76 16.27
C ALA A 364 1.96 -12.22 16.20
N GLN A 365 1.58 -12.79 17.35
CA GLN A 365 0.98 -14.14 17.39
C GLN A 365 -0.31 -14.13 16.56
N SER A 366 -0.47 -15.17 15.72
CA SER A 366 -1.66 -15.37 14.87
C SER A 366 -1.90 -14.27 13.82
N ASN A 367 -0.86 -13.59 13.35
CA ASN A 367 -1.01 -12.67 12.22
C ASN A 367 -1.16 -13.47 10.92
N PRO A 368 -2.30 -13.35 10.22
CA PRO A 368 -2.55 -14.12 9.00
C PRO A 368 -1.60 -13.77 7.83
N LEU A 369 -0.87 -12.65 7.90
CA LEU A 369 0.13 -12.24 6.91
C LEU A 369 1.47 -12.98 7.04
N ASP A 370 1.66 -13.74 8.12
CA ASP A 370 2.89 -14.51 8.32
C ASP A 370 3.13 -15.47 7.15
N GLN A 371 4.40 -15.62 6.75
CA GLN A 371 4.82 -16.46 5.62
C GLN A 371 4.25 -16.05 4.25
N THR A 372 3.76 -14.83 4.08
CA THR A 372 3.36 -14.33 2.77
C THR A 372 4.59 -14.16 1.86
N MET A 373 4.54 -14.77 0.68
CA MET A 373 5.53 -14.62 -0.37
C MET A 373 5.01 -13.67 -1.44
N ARG A 374 5.91 -12.88 -2.03
CA ARG A 374 5.60 -12.01 -3.17
C ARG A 374 6.62 -12.23 -4.26
N PHE A 375 6.17 -12.27 -5.50
CA PHE A 375 6.99 -12.43 -6.67
C PHE A 375 6.68 -11.34 -7.68
N THR A 376 7.72 -10.74 -8.25
CA THR A 376 7.63 -9.74 -9.31
C THR A 376 8.52 -10.14 -10.46
N LEU A 377 7.96 -10.17 -11.67
CA LEU A 377 8.70 -10.32 -12.91
C LEU A 377 8.51 -9.05 -13.74
N GLY A 378 9.57 -8.27 -13.91
CA GLY A 378 9.58 -7.04 -14.68
C GLY A 378 10.29 -7.23 -16.02
N PHE A 379 9.83 -6.51 -17.04
CA PHE A 379 10.41 -6.49 -18.39
C PHE A 379 10.70 -5.05 -18.80
N ASP A 380 11.94 -4.81 -19.26
CA ASP A 380 12.35 -3.57 -19.92
C ASP A 380 12.15 -3.74 -21.43
N LEU A 381 11.22 -2.98 -21.99
CA LEU A 381 10.86 -3.08 -23.42
C LEU A 381 11.92 -2.46 -24.35
N ASP A 382 12.75 -1.54 -23.84
CA ASP A 382 13.87 -0.99 -24.61
C ASP A 382 14.98 -2.01 -24.76
N GLY A 383 15.34 -2.69 -23.66
CA GLY A 383 16.29 -3.79 -23.71
C GLY A 383 15.86 -4.93 -24.63
N MET A 384 14.54 -5.20 -24.71
CA MET A 384 13.98 -6.18 -25.63
C MET A 384 14.16 -5.76 -27.11
N LYS A 385 13.89 -4.49 -27.46
CA LYS A 385 14.10 -3.99 -28.82
C LYS A 385 15.56 -4.13 -29.27
N ASP A 386 16.49 -3.86 -28.39
CA ASP A 386 17.93 -4.00 -28.68
C ASP A 386 18.33 -5.45 -28.95
N LEU A 387 17.72 -6.41 -28.26
CA LEU A 387 17.95 -7.84 -28.50
C LEU A 387 17.35 -8.35 -29.81
N PHE A 388 16.12 -7.93 -30.13
CA PHE A 388 15.41 -8.39 -31.34
C PHE A 388 15.73 -7.55 -32.58
N GLY A 389 16.14 -6.26 -32.40
CA GLY A 389 16.46 -5.35 -33.50
C GLY A 389 17.84 -5.58 -34.13
N ARG A 390 18.77 -6.29 -33.48
CA ARG A 390 20.08 -6.64 -34.01
C ARG A 390 20.06 -7.78 -35.06
N ARG A 391 18.91 -8.28 -35.44
CA ARG A 391 18.77 -9.34 -36.47
C ARG A 391 18.28 -8.80 -37.83
N ARG A 392 18.65 -7.57 -38.18
CA ARG A 392 18.47 -7.06 -39.55
C ARG A 392 19.77 -6.49 -40.07
#